data_db51ef4ff16feb3419b83116c1f3dae9
#
_entry.id   db51ef4ff16feb3419b83116c1f3dae9
#
_cell.length_a   1.000
_cell.length_b   1.000
_cell.length_c   1.000
_cell.angle_alpha   90.00
_cell.angle_beta   90.00
_cell.angle_gamma   90.00
#
_symmetry.space_group_name_H-M   'P 1'
#
loop_
_entity.id
_entity.type
_entity.pdbx_description
1 polymer ?
#
loop_
_entity_poly.entity_id
_entity_poly.type
_entity_poly.pdbx_seq_one_letter_code
_entity_poly.pdbx_strand_id
1 'polypeptide(L)'
;MKTQLGCSNGPALRILLVQAENLRWRQARSYPYCLNFAFEDGLRANGIECLMVTTPWISRIRDICGEKQFDQVWINDLSHFCDFNISLEEIIDLAPIRVGFVTESVDYYQDEYEAFPWLRERRARIDKQFKYVTHIAAVDEQDVLNLKQRFDKPTMWLPCSMPEGYIYEQVSTPAKKMALFSGSVYGKRVNWLKEPKLKTMLAYQKSPNSRLVDATLFNLLPGHRFGRWMNNRLFPAHHIYPVYLDWLRQLRRKAHTLWLQGMQAGAAVVNLPHLVKGYSSRVIEGLASGRPVISWEIPDRPKNTALFEDGHEILLYSTPEQLATQIERVLSDPDFGERIAQNARNKVRRFHTTEKRVQQIVHWVGATDEAQDYRY
;
A
#
# COMPACT_ATOMS: atom_id res chain seq x y z
N MET A 1 7.29 -6.50 -25.85
CA MET A 1 8.40 -7.46 -25.74
C MET A 1 8.39 -8.04 -24.32
N LYS A 2 8.02 -9.30 -24.16
CA LYS A 2 8.13 -10.02 -22.88
C LYS A 2 9.62 -10.32 -22.69
N THR A 3 10.29 -9.59 -21.85
CA THR A 3 11.61 -9.96 -21.35
C THR A 3 11.40 -11.14 -20.40
N GLN A 4 11.46 -12.34 -20.92
CA GLN A 4 11.63 -13.53 -20.09
C GLN A 4 12.97 -13.37 -19.36
N LEU A 5 12.92 -13.32 -18.03
CA LEU A 5 14.09 -13.63 -17.20
C LEU A 5 14.55 -15.01 -17.66
N GLY A 6 15.80 -15.08 -18.17
CA GLY A 6 16.38 -16.33 -18.65
C GLY A 6 16.18 -17.42 -17.62
N CYS A 7 15.60 -18.54 -18.04
CA CYS A 7 15.50 -19.75 -17.25
C CYS A 7 16.90 -20.19 -16.85
N SER A 8 17.39 -19.74 -15.68
CA SER A 8 18.44 -20.46 -14.97
C SER A 8 17.80 -21.75 -14.47
N ASN A 9 18.40 -22.91 -14.77
CA ASN A 9 18.02 -24.24 -14.26
C ASN A 9 18.27 -24.39 -12.73
N GLY A 10 18.19 -23.32 -11.98
CA GLY A 10 18.22 -23.31 -10.53
C GLY A 10 16.84 -23.56 -9.93
N PRO A 11 16.76 -24.01 -8.67
CA PRO A 11 15.48 -24.16 -7.97
C PRO A 11 14.74 -22.81 -7.97
N ALA A 12 13.42 -22.86 -8.17
CA ALA A 12 12.58 -21.67 -8.17
C ALA A 12 12.71 -20.94 -6.82
N LEU A 13 12.90 -19.61 -6.85
CA LEU A 13 12.96 -18.78 -5.65
C LEU A 13 11.69 -18.96 -4.80
N ARG A 14 11.86 -19.25 -3.50
CA ARG A 14 10.79 -19.46 -2.54
C ARG A 14 10.74 -18.33 -1.52
N ILE A 15 9.61 -17.64 -1.44
CA ILE A 15 9.41 -16.51 -0.54
C ILE A 15 8.28 -16.78 0.44
N LEU A 16 8.57 -16.60 1.73
CA LEU A 16 7.55 -16.52 2.76
C LEU A 16 7.09 -15.07 2.90
N LEU A 17 5.84 -14.78 2.56
CA LEU A 17 5.24 -13.46 2.72
C LEU A 17 4.51 -13.40 4.06
N VAL A 18 5.05 -12.66 5.03
CA VAL A 18 4.41 -12.36 6.31
C VAL A 18 3.58 -11.09 6.13
N GLN A 19 2.26 -11.27 6.04
CA GLN A 19 1.33 -10.24 5.63
C GLN A 19 0.61 -9.63 6.81
N ALA A 20 0.70 -8.31 6.95
CA ALA A 20 -0.13 -7.58 7.91
C ALA A 20 -1.62 -7.76 7.59
N GLU A 21 -2.38 -8.19 8.59
CA GLU A 21 -3.83 -8.27 8.55
C GLU A 21 -4.40 -7.34 9.61
N ASN A 22 -5.32 -6.47 9.22
CA ASN A 22 -5.93 -5.55 10.16
C ASN A 22 -6.76 -6.33 11.20
N LEU A 23 -6.28 -6.32 12.44
CA LEU A 23 -6.91 -7.01 13.57
C LEU A 23 -8.16 -6.29 14.07
N ARG A 24 -8.33 -5.01 13.74
CA ARG A 24 -9.52 -4.21 14.06
C ARG A 24 -10.46 -4.20 12.86
N TRP A 25 -11.38 -5.15 12.84
CA TRP A 25 -12.31 -5.34 11.72
C TRP A 25 -13.05 -4.09 11.25
N ARG A 26 -13.46 -3.20 12.17
CA ARG A 26 -14.09 -1.92 11.80
C ARG A 26 -13.20 -1.02 10.94
N GLN A 27 -11.89 -1.08 11.17
CA GLN A 27 -10.92 -0.35 10.35
C GLN A 27 -10.67 -1.06 9.01
N ALA A 28 -10.66 -2.39 9.00
CA ALA A 28 -10.52 -3.18 7.78
C ALA A 28 -11.60 -2.87 6.74
N ARG A 29 -12.82 -2.54 7.17
CA ARG A 29 -13.89 -2.09 6.27
C ARG A 29 -13.60 -0.78 5.57
N SER A 30 -12.89 0.12 6.25
CA SER A 30 -12.58 1.46 5.74
C SER A 30 -11.36 1.49 4.84
N TYR A 31 -10.53 0.45 4.90
CA TYR A 31 -9.25 0.34 4.20
C TYR A 31 -9.08 -1.07 3.63
N PRO A 32 -9.70 -1.38 2.50
CA PRO A 32 -9.32 -2.56 1.74
C PRO A 32 -7.96 -2.28 1.11
N TYR A 33 -6.89 -2.62 1.81
CA TYR A 33 -5.55 -2.38 1.31
C TYR A 33 -5.27 -3.25 0.08
N CYS A 34 -5.02 -2.62 -1.05
CA CYS A 34 -4.45 -3.31 -2.20
C CYS A 34 -3.07 -3.89 -1.85
N LEU A 35 -2.28 -3.17 -1.07
CA LEU A 35 -0.96 -3.60 -0.60
C LEU A 35 -1.01 -4.93 0.17
N ASN A 36 -2.11 -5.28 0.81
CA ASN A 36 -2.21 -6.51 1.59
C ASN A 36 -2.11 -7.80 0.76
N PHE A 37 -2.39 -7.74 -0.54
CA PHE A 37 -2.27 -8.90 -1.44
C PHE A 37 -1.45 -8.60 -2.68
N ALA A 38 -1.04 -7.36 -2.86
CA ALA A 38 -0.32 -6.94 -4.05
C ALA A 38 0.99 -7.69 -4.23
N PHE A 39 1.77 -7.91 -3.17
CA PHE A 39 3.02 -8.65 -3.28
C PHE A 39 2.80 -10.12 -3.61
N GLU A 40 1.78 -10.77 -3.07
CA GLU A 40 1.47 -12.15 -3.43
C GLU A 40 1.14 -12.28 -4.92
N ASP A 41 0.30 -11.39 -5.44
CA ASP A 41 -0.07 -11.39 -6.87
C ASP A 41 1.17 -11.09 -7.74
N GLY A 42 2.00 -10.13 -7.37
CA GLY A 42 3.24 -9.81 -8.06
C GLY A 42 4.28 -10.94 -8.04
N LEU A 43 4.45 -11.62 -6.91
CA LEU A 43 5.35 -12.78 -6.79
C LEU A 43 4.89 -13.91 -7.72
N ARG A 44 3.62 -14.26 -7.69
CA ARG A 44 3.03 -15.29 -8.55
C ARG A 44 3.14 -14.96 -10.03
N ALA A 45 2.90 -13.69 -10.42
CA ALA A 45 3.03 -13.23 -11.79
C ALA A 45 4.47 -13.33 -12.31
N ASN A 46 5.46 -13.27 -11.42
CA ASN A 46 6.88 -13.46 -11.72
C ASN A 46 7.35 -14.93 -11.61
N GLY A 47 6.43 -15.90 -11.40
CA GLY A 47 6.78 -17.32 -11.29
C GLY A 47 7.50 -17.69 -10.00
N ILE A 48 7.43 -16.84 -8.96
CA ILE A 48 8.08 -17.04 -7.66
C ILE A 48 7.13 -17.85 -6.76
N GLU A 49 7.63 -18.91 -6.14
CA GLU A 49 6.85 -19.68 -5.18
C GLU A 49 6.62 -18.82 -3.92
N CYS A 50 5.37 -18.61 -3.56
CA CYS A 50 4.99 -17.78 -2.43
C CYS A 50 4.05 -18.51 -1.48
N LEU A 51 4.47 -18.62 -0.20
CA LEU A 51 3.58 -18.93 0.91
C LEU A 51 3.28 -17.65 1.68
N MET A 52 2.00 -17.27 1.77
CA MET A 52 1.60 -16.11 2.57
C MET A 52 1.09 -16.55 3.94
N VAL A 53 1.58 -15.92 5.02
CA VAL A 53 1.08 -16.09 6.38
C VAL A 53 0.63 -14.73 6.93
N THR A 54 -0.61 -14.65 7.42
CA THR A 54 -1.19 -13.41 7.93
C THR A 54 -1.03 -13.26 9.44
N THR A 55 -1.11 -12.04 9.93
CA THR A 55 -0.86 -11.65 11.33
C THR A 55 -1.52 -12.55 12.38
N PRO A 56 -2.81 -12.95 12.27
CA PRO A 56 -3.44 -13.80 13.29
C PRO A 56 -2.80 -15.19 13.43
N TRP A 57 -2.01 -15.61 12.44
CA TRP A 57 -1.44 -16.95 12.38
C TRP A 57 0.08 -17.01 12.62
N ILE A 58 0.71 -15.88 12.91
CA ILE A 58 2.18 -15.82 13.12
C ILE A 58 2.63 -16.74 14.26
N SER A 59 1.88 -16.82 15.35
CA SER A 59 2.20 -17.73 16.46
C SER A 59 2.21 -19.23 16.10
N ARG A 60 1.73 -19.56 14.91
CA ARG A 60 1.72 -20.92 14.35
C ARG A 60 2.41 -21.02 13.00
N ILE A 61 3.28 -20.06 12.71
CA ILE A 61 3.93 -19.98 11.39
C ILE A 61 4.75 -21.25 11.10
N ARG A 62 5.39 -21.82 12.09
CA ARG A 62 6.16 -23.08 11.95
C ARG A 62 5.26 -24.27 11.60
N ASP A 63 4.09 -24.38 12.21
CA ASP A 63 3.09 -25.42 11.89
C ASP A 63 2.55 -25.28 10.45
N ILE A 64 2.46 -24.04 9.94
CA ILE A 64 1.99 -23.74 8.59
C ILE A 64 3.09 -24.00 7.57
N CYS A 65 4.31 -23.60 7.87
CA CYS A 65 5.48 -23.79 7.00
C CYS A 65 5.91 -25.26 6.92
N GLY A 66 5.76 -26.03 8.02
CA GLY A 66 6.28 -27.38 8.13
C GLY A 66 7.81 -27.39 7.93
N GLU A 67 8.30 -28.34 7.15
CA GLU A 67 9.72 -28.49 6.80
C GLU A 67 10.16 -27.62 5.60
N LYS A 68 9.28 -26.76 5.08
CA LYS A 68 9.61 -25.91 3.94
C LYS A 68 10.70 -24.92 4.31
N GLN A 69 11.70 -24.83 3.46
CA GLN A 69 12.74 -23.81 3.54
C GLN A 69 12.43 -22.69 2.55
N PHE A 70 12.73 -21.47 2.96
CA PHE A 70 12.55 -20.28 2.14
C PHE A 70 13.90 -19.60 1.92
N ASP A 71 14.04 -19.01 0.72
CA ASP A 71 15.21 -18.20 0.39
C ASP A 71 15.12 -16.83 1.04
N GLN A 72 13.88 -16.30 1.13
CA GLN A 72 13.60 -14.99 1.68
C GLN A 72 12.30 -15.00 2.51
N VAL A 73 12.25 -14.12 3.52
CA VAL A 73 11.01 -13.72 4.21
C VAL A 73 10.74 -12.27 3.88
N TRP A 74 9.55 -11.96 3.40
CA TRP A 74 9.07 -10.61 3.17
C TRP A 74 8.03 -10.24 4.22
N ILE A 75 8.29 -9.17 5.01
CA ILE A 75 7.43 -8.72 6.10
C ILE A 75 6.73 -7.45 5.64
N ASN A 76 5.49 -7.59 5.17
CA ASN A 76 4.72 -6.47 4.67
C ASN A 76 4.13 -5.66 5.85
N ASP A 77 4.44 -4.34 5.84
CA ASP A 77 4.01 -3.36 6.83
C ASP A 77 4.54 -3.59 8.26
N LEU A 78 5.84 -3.35 8.45
CA LEU A 78 6.49 -3.41 9.78
C LEU A 78 5.79 -2.54 10.83
N SER A 79 5.22 -1.41 10.44
CA SER A 79 4.49 -0.50 11.34
C SER A 79 3.29 -1.19 11.96
N HIS A 80 2.59 -2.01 11.20
CA HIS A 80 1.41 -2.74 11.67
C HIS A 80 1.77 -3.75 12.77
N PHE A 81 2.88 -4.51 12.59
CA PHE A 81 3.32 -5.46 13.61
C PHE A 81 3.68 -4.75 14.92
N CYS A 82 4.25 -3.56 14.80
CA CYS A 82 4.55 -2.70 15.94
C CYS A 82 3.28 -2.19 16.63
N ASP A 83 2.34 -1.65 15.88
CA ASP A 83 1.11 -1.06 16.41
C ASP A 83 0.22 -2.09 17.15
N PHE A 84 0.34 -3.37 16.78
CA PHE A 84 -0.38 -4.48 17.42
C PHE A 84 0.47 -5.33 18.38
N ASN A 85 1.71 -4.89 18.64
CA ASN A 85 2.65 -5.57 19.54
C ASN A 85 2.85 -7.06 19.21
N ILE A 86 3.03 -7.37 17.91
CA ILE A 86 3.23 -8.73 17.40
C ILE A 86 4.71 -8.99 17.30
N SER A 87 5.18 -10.05 17.96
CA SER A 87 6.57 -10.49 17.86
C SER A 87 6.87 -11.10 16.50
N LEU A 88 8.05 -10.77 15.96
CA LEU A 88 8.60 -11.34 14.74
C LEU A 88 9.72 -12.36 15.03
N GLU A 89 9.91 -12.78 16.26
CA GLU A 89 10.97 -13.72 16.64
C GLU A 89 10.84 -15.08 15.93
N GLU A 90 9.59 -15.54 15.73
CA GLU A 90 9.31 -16.80 15.07
C GLU A 90 9.76 -16.90 13.61
N ILE A 91 10.08 -15.75 12.98
CA ILE A 91 10.49 -15.72 11.56
C ILE A 91 12.00 -15.68 11.33
N ILE A 92 12.80 -15.47 12.39
CA ILE A 92 14.27 -15.22 12.26
C ILE A 92 14.96 -16.37 11.54
N ASP A 93 14.62 -17.60 11.88
CA ASP A 93 15.28 -18.81 11.40
C ASP A 93 14.61 -19.39 10.13
N LEU A 94 13.58 -18.74 9.61
CA LEU A 94 12.84 -19.26 8.44
C LEU A 94 13.53 -18.96 7.11
N ALA A 95 14.38 -17.93 7.07
CA ALA A 95 15.22 -17.62 5.91
C ALA A 95 16.41 -16.72 6.30
N PRO A 96 17.54 -16.81 5.57
CA PRO A 96 18.70 -15.96 5.81
C PRO A 96 18.42 -14.49 5.45
N ILE A 97 17.61 -14.24 4.44
CA ILE A 97 17.24 -12.90 3.96
C ILE A 97 15.85 -12.55 4.45
N ARG A 98 15.70 -11.41 5.12
CA ARG A 98 14.44 -10.92 5.66
C ARG A 98 14.25 -9.45 5.27
N VAL A 99 13.31 -9.21 4.36
CA VAL A 99 12.98 -7.87 3.84
C VAL A 99 11.82 -7.29 4.62
N GLY A 100 12.04 -6.17 5.29
CA GLY A 100 10.99 -5.43 6.00
C GLY A 100 10.49 -4.26 5.18
N PHE A 101 9.16 -4.18 4.96
CA PHE A 101 8.53 -3.10 4.24
C PHE A 101 7.95 -2.06 5.21
N VAL A 102 8.36 -0.82 5.04
CA VAL A 102 7.88 0.34 5.80
C VAL A 102 6.93 1.12 4.89
N THR A 103 5.63 0.96 5.12
CA THR A 103 4.56 1.49 4.27
C THR A 103 4.05 2.87 4.69
N GLU A 104 4.58 3.41 5.79
CA GLU A 104 4.32 4.75 6.30
C GLU A 104 5.64 5.39 6.69
N SER A 105 5.69 6.73 6.79
CA SER A 105 6.89 7.42 7.29
C SER A 105 7.22 7.01 8.72
N VAL A 106 8.51 6.90 9.02
CA VAL A 106 9.04 6.60 10.36
C VAL A 106 9.46 7.91 11.07
N ASP A 107 10.02 8.82 10.30
CA ASP A 107 10.42 10.14 10.78
C ASP A 107 9.42 11.21 10.34
N TYR A 108 9.14 12.15 11.24
CA TYR A 108 8.12 13.18 11.06
C TYR A 108 8.72 14.58 11.30
N TYR A 109 8.05 15.62 10.81
CA TYR A 109 8.45 16.99 11.08
C TYR A 109 8.19 17.36 12.56
N GLN A 110 8.89 18.37 13.03
CA GLN A 110 8.78 18.79 14.45
C GLN A 110 7.35 19.21 14.82
N ASP A 111 6.68 19.94 13.94
CA ASP A 111 5.27 20.34 14.12
C ASP A 111 4.29 19.16 14.16
N GLU A 112 4.62 18.08 13.44
CA GLU A 112 3.84 16.84 13.48
C GLU A 112 4.04 16.08 14.79
N TYR A 113 5.27 16.02 15.32
CA TYR A 113 5.53 15.46 16.65
C TYR A 113 4.86 16.26 17.77
N GLU A 114 4.72 17.58 17.61
CA GLU A 114 4.01 18.44 18.55
C GLU A 114 2.49 18.23 18.47
N ALA A 115 1.96 18.17 17.27
CA ALA A 115 0.54 17.90 17.05
C ALA A 115 0.10 16.47 17.43
N PHE A 116 1.02 15.50 17.31
CA PHE A 116 0.77 14.08 17.53
C PHE A 116 1.90 13.44 18.38
N PRO A 117 1.98 13.69 19.68
CA PRO A 117 3.09 13.22 20.54
C PRO A 117 3.31 11.70 20.50
N TRP A 118 2.25 10.91 20.25
CA TRP A 118 2.31 9.46 20.13
C TRP A 118 3.21 8.96 18.97
N LEU A 119 3.53 9.82 18.01
CA LEU A 119 4.44 9.48 16.90
C LEU A 119 5.86 9.17 17.38
N ARG A 120 6.34 9.81 18.47
CA ARG A 120 7.66 9.51 19.07
C ARG A 120 7.70 8.09 19.64
N GLU A 121 6.66 7.69 20.35
CA GLU A 121 6.55 6.34 20.90
C GLU A 121 6.42 5.30 19.78
N ARG A 122 5.64 5.63 18.74
CA ARG A 122 5.48 4.75 17.56
C ARG A 122 6.82 4.54 16.87
N ARG A 123 7.59 5.60 16.64
CA ARG A 123 8.94 5.51 16.07
C ARG A 123 9.82 4.59 16.89
N ALA A 124 9.91 4.78 18.21
CA ALA A 124 10.72 3.94 19.09
C ALA A 124 10.30 2.45 19.06
N ARG A 125 9.00 2.19 18.87
CA ARG A 125 8.51 0.81 18.71
C ARG A 125 8.89 0.21 17.36
N ILE A 126 8.78 0.99 16.27
CA ILE A 126 9.17 0.55 14.92
C ILE A 126 10.66 0.25 14.88
N ASP A 127 11.50 1.07 15.49
CA ASP A 127 12.95 0.88 15.55
C ASP A 127 13.33 -0.49 16.13
N LYS A 128 12.57 -0.97 17.12
CA LYS A 128 12.78 -2.31 17.69
C LYS A 128 12.49 -3.46 16.72
N GLN A 129 11.69 -3.22 15.67
CA GLN A 129 11.39 -4.26 14.68
C GLN A 129 12.54 -4.45 13.67
N PHE A 130 13.37 -3.43 13.47
CA PHE A 130 14.47 -3.54 12.50
C PHE A 130 15.53 -4.56 12.87
N LYS A 131 15.61 -5.01 14.14
CA LYS A 131 16.48 -6.12 14.53
C LYS A 131 16.13 -7.44 13.83
N TYR A 132 14.87 -7.62 13.41
CA TYR A 132 14.39 -8.86 12.81
C TYR A 132 14.61 -8.94 11.29
N VAL A 133 14.96 -7.84 10.65
CA VAL A 133 15.14 -7.76 9.19
C VAL A 133 16.61 -7.58 8.81
N THR A 134 16.97 -8.03 7.62
CA THR A 134 18.29 -7.85 7.01
C THR A 134 18.31 -6.73 6.00
N HIS A 135 17.15 -6.45 5.37
CA HIS A 135 16.97 -5.43 4.33
C HIS A 135 15.72 -4.59 4.66
N ILE A 136 15.72 -3.32 4.29
CA ILE A 136 14.62 -2.40 4.57
C ILE A 136 14.18 -1.75 3.26
N ALA A 137 12.89 -1.83 2.95
CA ALA A 137 12.28 -1.08 1.85
C ALA A 137 11.27 -0.08 2.40
N ALA A 138 11.41 1.22 2.09
CA ALA A 138 10.59 2.29 2.65
C ALA A 138 9.93 3.13 1.56
N VAL A 139 8.69 3.58 1.80
CA VAL A 139 7.93 4.44 0.88
C VAL A 139 8.37 5.89 0.92
N ASP A 140 8.95 6.35 2.02
CA ASP A 140 9.48 7.71 2.19
C ASP A 140 10.97 7.72 1.79
N GLU A 141 11.34 8.55 0.81
CA GLU A 141 12.71 8.65 0.31
C GLU A 141 13.71 9.15 1.37
N GLN A 142 13.26 9.99 2.31
CA GLN A 142 14.12 10.48 3.39
C GLN A 142 14.34 9.39 4.46
N ASP A 143 13.32 8.58 4.74
CA ASP A 143 13.47 7.46 5.66
C ASP A 143 14.52 6.45 5.17
N VAL A 144 14.67 6.26 3.85
CA VAL A 144 15.73 5.39 3.30
C VAL A 144 17.10 5.82 3.78
N LEU A 145 17.39 7.13 3.69
CA LEU A 145 18.68 7.68 4.13
C LEU A 145 18.86 7.55 5.64
N ASN A 146 17.82 7.94 6.38
CA ASN A 146 17.84 7.91 7.85
C ASN A 146 17.96 6.48 8.40
N LEU A 147 17.23 5.52 7.81
CA LEU A 147 17.27 4.13 8.24
C LEU A 147 18.59 3.45 7.89
N LYS A 148 19.15 3.73 6.69
CA LYS A 148 20.49 3.23 6.32
C LYS A 148 21.53 3.71 7.30
N GLN A 149 21.55 5.00 7.62
CA GLN A 149 22.52 5.56 8.58
C GLN A 149 22.34 5.02 10.00
N ARG A 150 21.09 4.79 10.44
CA ARG A 150 20.76 4.40 11.82
C ARG A 150 20.96 2.91 12.09
N PHE A 151 20.73 2.04 11.11
CA PHE A 151 20.74 0.59 11.29
C PHE A 151 21.83 -0.13 10.51
N ASP A 152 22.60 0.56 9.69
CA ASP A 152 23.65 -0.01 8.84
C ASP A 152 23.17 -1.26 8.06
N LYS A 153 22.01 -1.12 7.42
CA LYS A 153 21.39 -2.18 6.62
C LYS A 153 21.14 -1.71 5.20
N PRO A 154 21.21 -2.60 4.21
CA PRO A 154 20.73 -2.30 2.87
C PRO A 154 19.30 -1.73 2.92
N THR A 155 19.11 -0.54 2.36
CA THR A 155 17.81 0.12 2.29
C THR A 155 17.50 0.53 0.87
N MET A 156 16.22 0.38 0.47
CA MET A 156 15.75 0.84 -0.83
C MET A 156 14.51 1.72 -0.68
N TRP A 157 14.37 2.68 -1.59
CA TRP A 157 13.13 3.43 -1.74
C TRP A 157 12.14 2.61 -2.58
N LEU A 158 10.93 2.41 -2.05
CA LEU A 158 9.91 1.59 -2.68
C LEU A 158 8.57 2.34 -2.71
N PRO A 159 8.30 3.14 -3.75
CA PRO A 159 7.00 3.79 -3.90
C PRO A 159 5.87 2.77 -4.08
N CYS A 160 4.66 3.15 -3.65
CA CYS A 160 3.46 2.34 -3.80
C CYS A 160 3.25 1.87 -5.24
N SER A 161 2.58 0.74 -5.39
CA SER A 161 2.30 0.09 -6.67
C SER A 161 0.88 -0.48 -6.71
N MET A 162 0.46 -0.92 -7.89
CA MET A 162 -0.84 -1.53 -8.14
C MET A 162 -0.65 -2.78 -8.99
N PRO A 163 -1.28 -3.93 -8.67
CA PRO A 163 -1.28 -5.07 -9.58
C PRO A 163 -1.89 -4.69 -10.93
N GLU A 164 -1.27 -5.13 -12.01
CA GLU A 164 -1.68 -4.77 -13.39
C GLU A 164 -3.16 -5.07 -13.65
N GLY A 165 -3.67 -6.17 -13.12
CA GLY A 165 -5.07 -6.59 -13.28
C GLY A 165 -6.11 -5.66 -12.63
N TYR A 166 -5.69 -4.67 -11.84
CA TYR A 166 -6.58 -3.66 -11.24
C TYR A 166 -6.52 -2.28 -11.93
N ILE A 167 -5.77 -2.16 -13.02
CA ILE A 167 -5.71 -0.92 -13.79
C ILE A 167 -6.88 -0.91 -14.78
N TYR A 168 -7.85 -0.03 -14.55
CA TYR A 168 -9.07 0.02 -15.36
C TYR A 168 -8.81 0.58 -16.76
N GLU A 169 -9.23 -0.14 -17.79
CA GLU A 169 -9.19 0.29 -19.19
C GLU A 169 -10.31 1.27 -19.50
N GLN A 170 -11.52 0.92 -19.07
CA GLN A 170 -12.73 1.70 -19.29
C GLN A 170 -13.21 2.32 -18.00
N VAL A 171 -13.54 3.59 -18.08
CA VAL A 171 -14.02 4.39 -16.97
C VAL A 171 -15.44 4.83 -17.23
N SER A 172 -16.35 4.50 -16.32
CA SER A 172 -17.73 4.93 -16.39
C SER A 172 -17.85 6.46 -16.24
N THR A 173 -18.90 7.05 -16.79
CA THR A 173 -19.24 8.46 -16.52
C THR A 173 -19.33 8.69 -15.00
N PRO A 174 -18.74 9.76 -14.46
CA PRO A 174 -18.82 10.04 -13.02
C PRO A 174 -20.27 10.22 -12.58
N ALA A 175 -20.65 9.51 -11.52
CA ALA A 175 -21.99 9.64 -10.94
C ALA A 175 -22.19 10.98 -10.23
N LYS A 176 -21.10 11.65 -9.85
CA LYS A 176 -21.08 12.94 -9.18
C LYS A 176 -20.21 13.92 -9.96
N LYS A 177 -20.72 15.10 -10.26
CA LYS A 177 -19.95 16.23 -10.80
C LYS A 177 -19.16 16.94 -9.69
N MET A 178 -18.39 16.18 -8.94
CA MET A 178 -17.56 16.63 -7.82
C MET A 178 -16.30 15.80 -7.77
N ALA A 179 -15.21 16.37 -7.28
CA ALA A 179 -14.04 15.58 -6.89
C ALA A 179 -14.34 14.76 -5.61
N LEU A 180 -13.63 13.67 -5.39
CA LEU A 180 -13.86 12.76 -4.28
C LEU A 180 -12.61 12.62 -3.42
N PHE A 181 -12.75 12.89 -2.12
CA PHE A 181 -11.76 12.48 -1.12
C PHE A 181 -12.29 11.30 -0.31
N SER A 182 -11.51 10.22 -0.27
CA SER A 182 -11.81 9.04 0.56
C SER A 182 -10.68 8.78 1.53
N GLY A 183 -10.99 8.68 2.83
CA GLY A 183 -9.99 8.37 3.85
C GLY A 183 -10.26 8.97 5.22
N SER A 184 -9.31 8.84 6.13
CA SER A 184 -9.38 9.39 7.48
C SER A 184 -9.21 10.90 7.50
N VAL A 185 -9.93 11.56 8.39
CA VAL A 185 -9.86 13.01 8.61
C VAL A 185 -9.06 13.27 9.90
N TYR A 186 -7.88 13.86 9.76
CA TYR A 186 -7.01 14.26 10.85
C TYR A 186 -6.08 15.42 10.42
N GLY A 187 -5.46 16.10 11.37
CA GLY A 187 -4.51 17.17 11.10
C GLY A 187 -5.06 18.24 10.16
N LYS A 188 -4.26 18.69 9.22
CA LYS A 188 -4.61 19.73 8.24
C LYS A 188 -5.88 19.39 7.44
N ARG A 189 -6.21 18.10 7.22
CA ARG A 189 -7.43 17.68 6.50
C ARG A 189 -8.72 18.20 7.11
N VAL A 190 -8.76 18.33 8.45
CA VAL A 190 -9.94 18.84 9.17
C VAL A 190 -10.29 20.26 8.72
N ASN A 191 -9.28 21.13 8.59
CA ASN A 191 -9.46 22.52 8.16
C ASN A 191 -9.75 22.60 6.68
N TRP A 192 -9.05 21.85 5.85
CA TRP A 192 -9.25 21.83 4.40
C TRP A 192 -10.65 21.40 4.01
N LEU A 193 -11.21 20.38 4.66
CA LEU A 193 -12.60 19.95 4.39
C LEU A 193 -13.67 20.95 4.88
N LYS A 194 -13.28 21.92 5.71
CA LYS A 194 -14.17 23.00 6.16
C LYS A 194 -14.11 24.23 5.26
N GLU A 195 -13.12 24.30 4.36
CA GLU A 195 -12.94 25.44 3.45
C GLU A 195 -14.20 25.66 2.58
N PRO A 196 -14.81 26.87 2.59
CA PRO A 196 -16.08 27.13 1.92
C PRO A 196 -16.08 26.77 0.42
N LYS A 197 -15.02 27.11 -0.30
CA LYS A 197 -14.88 26.79 -1.72
C LYS A 197 -14.86 25.28 -1.98
N LEU A 198 -14.14 24.51 -1.15
CA LEU A 198 -14.02 23.07 -1.30
C LEU A 198 -15.33 22.33 -1.01
N LYS A 199 -16.17 22.83 -0.11
CA LYS A 199 -17.46 22.20 0.24
C LYS A 199 -18.41 22.02 -0.94
N THR A 200 -18.35 22.92 -1.93
CA THR A 200 -19.24 22.87 -3.10
C THR A 200 -18.75 21.93 -4.19
N MET A 201 -17.47 21.56 -4.20
CA MET A 201 -16.83 20.81 -5.30
C MET A 201 -16.12 19.54 -4.86
N LEU A 202 -15.90 19.33 -3.54
CA LEU A 202 -15.22 18.18 -2.97
C LEU A 202 -16.19 17.37 -2.10
N ALA A 203 -16.53 16.16 -2.54
CA ALA A 203 -17.30 15.22 -1.74
C ALA A 203 -16.35 14.43 -0.83
N TYR A 204 -16.69 14.36 0.46
CA TYR A 204 -15.98 13.50 1.41
C TYR A 204 -16.74 12.19 1.62
N GLN A 205 -16.00 11.10 1.57
CA GLN A 205 -16.46 9.78 1.98
C GLN A 205 -15.38 9.10 2.82
N LYS A 206 -15.76 8.53 3.95
CA LYS A 206 -14.81 7.78 4.78
C LYS A 206 -14.22 6.59 4.02
N SER A 207 -15.06 5.93 3.24
CA SER A 207 -14.69 4.84 2.33
C SER A 207 -15.60 4.88 1.11
N PRO A 208 -15.07 4.80 -0.12
CA PRO A 208 -15.90 4.62 -1.30
C PRO A 208 -16.69 3.32 -1.18
N ASN A 209 -17.94 3.34 -1.62
CA ASN A 209 -18.83 2.16 -1.54
C ASN A 209 -18.96 1.53 -0.14
N SER A 210 -18.80 2.30 0.95
CA SER A 210 -18.87 1.79 2.32
C SER A 210 -20.14 0.99 2.58
N ARG A 211 -21.28 1.40 2.04
CA ARG A 211 -22.56 0.68 2.18
C ARG A 211 -22.54 -0.69 1.53
N LEU A 212 -21.92 -0.83 0.34
CA LEU A 212 -21.79 -2.10 -0.36
C LEU A 212 -20.78 -3.01 0.34
N VAL A 213 -19.67 -2.45 0.80
CA VAL A 213 -18.68 -3.17 1.59
C VAL A 213 -19.26 -3.62 2.92
N ASP A 214 -20.10 -2.79 3.58
CA ASP A 214 -20.77 -3.11 4.84
C ASP A 214 -21.91 -4.12 4.67
N ALA A 215 -22.65 -4.07 3.55
CA ALA A 215 -23.75 -4.98 3.26
C ALA A 215 -23.30 -6.37 2.82
N THR A 216 -22.07 -6.50 2.31
CA THR A 216 -21.50 -7.79 1.94
C THR A 216 -20.85 -8.45 3.14
N LEU A 217 -20.72 -9.75 3.14
CA LEU A 217 -20.02 -10.72 4.02
C LEU A 217 -19.18 -10.19 5.19
N PHE A 218 -18.72 -8.91 5.16
CA PHE A 218 -17.97 -8.27 6.23
C PHE A 218 -18.77 -8.11 7.53
N ASN A 219 -20.12 -8.04 7.45
CA ASN A 219 -20.96 -7.98 8.64
C ASN A 219 -21.20 -9.36 9.27
N LEU A 220 -21.07 -10.42 8.49
CA LEU A 220 -21.41 -11.77 8.94
C LEU A 220 -20.27 -12.47 9.68
N LEU A 221 -19.00 -12.17 9.33
CA LEU A 221 -17.83 -12.82 9.91
C LEU A 221 -16.75 -11.79 10.25
N PRO A 222 -16.59 -11.40 11.51
CA PRO A 222 -15.47 -10.55 11.94
C PRO A 222 -14.15 -11.29 11.66
N GLY A 223 -13.42 -10.90 10.59
CA GLY A 223 -12.30 -11.65 10.05
C GLY A 223 -11.24 -12.03 11.08
N HIS A 224 -10.89 -11.10 12.00
CA HIS A 224 -9.92 -11.42 13.03
C HIS A 224 -10.49 -12.33 14.15
N ARG A 225 -11.79 -12.26 14.46
CA ARG A 225 -12.42 -13.19 15.42
C ARG A 225 -12.53 -14.57 14.82
N PHE A 226 -12.93 -14.66 13.56
CA PHE A 226 -12.99 -15.90 12.81
C PHE A 226 -11.59 -16.50 12.64
N GLY A 227 -10.61 -15.71 12.24
CA GLY A 227 -9.21 -16.13 12.14
C GLY A 227 -8.66 -16.60 13.50
N ARG A 228 -8.93 -15.89 14.60
CA ARG A 228 -8.54 -16.34 15.95
C ARG A 228 -9.26 -17.58 16.41
N TRP A 229 -10.54 -17.72 16.08
CA TRP A 229 -11.31 -18.93 16.39
C TRP A 229 -10.76 -20.12 15.59
N MET A 230 -10.51 -19.96 14.30
CA MET A 230 -9.90 -21.00 13.47
C MET A 230 -8.45 -21.32 13.89
N ASN A 231 -7.73 -20.34 14.42
CA ASN A 231 -6.38 -20.53 14.95
C ASN A 231 -6.36 -21.20 16.33
N ASN A 232 -7.45 -21.82 16.75
CA ASN A 232 -7.46 -22.61 17.96
C ASN A 232 -6.57 -23.85 17.77
N ARG A 233 -5.73 -24.16 18.78
CA ARG A 233 -4.80 -25.32 18.77
C ARG A 233 -5.48 -26.67 18.60
N LEU A 234 -6.79 -26.74 18.76
CA LEU A 234 -7.58 -27.95 18.50
C LEU A 234 -7.60 -28.37 17.02
N PHE A 235 -7.25 -27.45 16.12
CA PHE A 235 -7.27 -27.71 14.68
C PHE A 235 -5.83 -27.73 14.13
N PRO A 236 -5.46 -28.70 13.26
CA PRO A 236 -4.20 -28.72 12.55
C PRO A 236 -4.05 -27.48 11.63
N ALA A 237 -3.03 -26.65 11.86
CA ALA A 237 -2.86 -25.41 11.13
C ALA A 237 -2.74 -25.61 9.62
N HIS A 238 -1.97 -26.63 9.20
CA HIS A 238 -1.73 -26.94 7.79
C HIS A 238 -2.98 -27.32 6.99
N HIS A 239 -4.04 -27.78 7.65
CA HIS A 239 -5.33 -28.08 6.99
C HIS A 239 -6.25 -26.87 6.95
N ILE A 240 -6.32 -26.12 8.04
CA ILE A 240 -7.32 -25.04 8.18
C ILE A 240 -6.84 -23.72 7.59
N TYR A 241 -5.55 -23.45 7.68
CA TYR A 241 -4.99 -22.19 7.21
C TYR A 241 -5.21 -21.94 5.70
N PRO A 242 -5.02 -22.91 4.79
CA PRO A 242 -5.31 -22.70 3.37
C PRO A 242 -6.75 -22.28 3.10
N VAL A 243 -7.72 -22.90 3.77
CA VAL A 243 -9.15 -22.57 3.63
C VAL A 243 -9.44 -21.15 4.12
N TYR A 244 -8.89 -20.79 5.28
CA TYR A 244 -8.98 -19.42 5.79
C TYR A 244 -8.35 -18.40 4.83
N LEU A 245 -7.18 -18.71 4.30
CA LEU A 245 -6.45 -17.83 3.40
C LEU A 245 -7.19 -17.60 2.09
N ASP A 246 -7.77 -18.63 1.48
CA ASP A 246 -8.54 -18.51 0.25
C ASP A 246 -9.81 -17.68 0.45
N TRP A 247 -10.51 -17.90 1.55
CA TRP A 247 -11.64 -17.07 1.92
C TRP A 247 -11.24 -15.59 2.10
N LEU A 248 -10.15 -15.34 2.81
CA LEU A 248 -9.62 -13.98 3.05
C LEU A 248 -9.23 -13.30 1.74
N ARG A 249 -8.56 -14.01 0.82
CA ARG A 249 -8.19 -13.49 -0.51
C ARG A 249 -9.42 -13.05 -1.30
N GLN A 250 -10.45 -13.88 -1.35
CA GLN A 250 -11.68 -13.56 -2.08
C GLN A 250 -12.37 -12.31 -1.52
N LEU A 251 -12.47 -12.21 -0.20
CA LEU A 251 -13.04 -11.04 0.47
C LEU A 251 -12.25 -9.76 0.16
N ARG A 252 -10.92 -9.82 0.27
CA ARG A 252 -10.06 -8.66 0.04
C ARG A 252 -10.08 -8.21 -1.40
N ARG A 253 -10.01 -9.13 -2.34
CA ARG A 253 -10.11 -8.81 -3.77
C ARG A 253 -11.45 -8.14 -4.10
N LYS A 254 -12.56 -8.69 -3.60
CA LYS A 254 -13.87 -8.07 -3.79
C LYS A 254 -13.96 -6.68 -3.15
N ALA A 255 -13.48 -6.53 -1.94
CA ALA A 255 -13.47 -5.24 -1.25
C ALA A 255 -12.62 -4.22 -2.00
N HIS A 256 -11.47 -4.63 -2.54
CA HIS A 256 -10.59 -3.75 -3.31
C HIS A 256 -11.23 -3.33 -4.64
N THR A 257 -11.87 -4.25 -5.36
CA THR A 257 -12.64 -3.93 -6.57
C THR A 257 -13.72 -2.89 -6.27
N LEU A 258 -14.51 -3.07 -5.21
CA LEU A 258 -15.54 -2.11 -4.79
C LEU A 258 -14.94 -0.75 -4.39
N TRP A 259 -13.77 -0.76 -3.78
CA TRP A 259 -13.04 0.46 -3.43
C TRP A 259 -12.65 1.27 -4.68
N LEU A 260 -12.05 0.63 -5.68
CA LEU A 260 -11.67 1.29 -6.93
C LEU A 260 -12.89 1.79 -7.71
N GLN A 261 -13.96 0.98 -7.79
CA GLN A 261 -15.23 1.41 -8.39
C GLN A 261 -15.83 2.63 -7.67
N GLY A 262 -15.69 2.68 -6.33
CA GLY A 262 -16.10 3.83 -5.54
C GLY A 262 -15.31 5.10 -5.85
N MET A 263 -14.02 4.98 -6.16
CA MET A 263 -13.20 6.12 -6.60
C MET A 263 -13.66 6.65 -7.96
N GLN A 264 -14.19 5.79 -8.83
CA GLN A 264 -14.74 6.21 -10.13
C GLN A 264 -16.03 7.04 -10.01
N ALA A 265 -16.70 7.05 -8.86
CA ALA A 265 -17.94 7.79 -8.67
C ALA A 265 -17.77 9.31 -8.73
N GLY A 266 -16.60 9.85 -8.43
CA GLY A 266 -16.26 11.25 -8.58
C GLY A 266 -15.65 11.59 -9.93
N ALA A 267 -15.60 12.86 -10.28
CA ALA A 267 -14.93 13.36 -11.48
C ALA A 267 -13.40 13.35 -11.35
N ALA A 268 -12.89 13.44 -10.12
CA ALA A 268 -11.47 13.34 -9.78
C ALA A 268 -11.30 12.67 -8.41
N VAL A 269 -10.12 12.12 -8.15
CA VAL A 269 -9.70 11.63 -6.83
C VAL A 269 -8.78 12.65 -6.20
N VAL A 270 -9.09 13.08 -4.98
CA VAL A 270 -8.26 14.02 -4.21
C VAL A 270 -7.46 13.28 -3.15
N ASN A 271 -6.17 13.57 -3.07
CA ASN A 271 -5.29 13.16 -1.99
C ASN A 271 -4.92 14.37 -1.14
N LEU A 272 -5.55 14.48 0.04
CA LEU A 272 -5.29 15.57 0.99
C LEU A 272 -4.00 15.35 1.81
N PRO A 273 -3.40 16.41 2.38
CA PRO A 273 -2.21 16.30 3.23
C PRO A 273 -2.31 15.19 4.27
N HIS A 274 -1.22 14.47 4.49
CA HIS A 274 -1.17 13.34 5.42
C HIS A 274 0.23 13.16 6.05
N LEU A 275 0.32 12.29 7.05
CA LEU A 275 1.57 12.04 7.77
C LEU A 275 2.59 11.22 6.98
N VAL A 276 2.15 10.45 6.00
CA VAL A 276 3.06 9.67 5.13
C VAL A 276 3.71 10.61 4.12
N LYS A 277 5.04 10.62 4.03
CA LYS A 277 5.81 11.48 3.12
C LYS A 277 6.16 10.77 1.81
N GLY A 278 5.19 10.09 1.25
CA GLY A 278 5.25 9.45 -0.07
C GLY A 278 3.86 9.42 -0.67
N TYR A 279 3.73 9.21 -1.97
CA TYR A 279 2.39 8.99 -2.55
C TYR A 279 1.78 7.75 -1.91
N SER A 280 0.70 7.96 -1.16
CA SER A 280 -0.04 6.88 -0.51
C SER A 280 -0.70 5.97 -1.55
N SER A 281 -1.13 4.79 -1.11
CA SER A 281 -1.90 3.85 -1.96
C SER A 281 -3.08 4.53 -2.67
N ARG A 282 -3.73 5.52 -2.03
CA ARG A 282 -4.84 6.29 -2.64
C ARG A 282 -4.44 6.98 -3.94
N VAL A 283 -3.20 7.49 -4.04
CA VAL A 283 -2.73 8.13 -5.28
C VAL A 283 -2.67 7.10 -6.39
N ILE A 284 -1.96 5.98 -6.16
CA ILE A 284 -1.82 4.91 -7.16
C ILE A 284 -3.18 4.27 -7.48
N GLU A 285 -4.03 4.05 -6.48
CA GLU A 285 -5.39 3.53 -6.65
C GLU A 285 -6.27 4.49 -7.46
N GLY A 286 -6.16 5.80 -7.21
CA GLY A 286 -6.85 6.83 -7.98
C GLY A 286 -6.43 6.81 -9.45
N LEU A 287 -5.11 6.80 -9.71
CA LEU A 287 -4.56 6.73 -11.06
C LEU A 287 -4.98 5.43 -11.78
N ALA A 288 -4.95 4.29 -11.07
CA ALA A 288 -5.40 3.01 -11.61
C ALA A 288 -6.91 2.92 -11.83
N SER A 289 -7.72 3.65 -11.04
CA SER A 289 -9.17 3.73 -11.21
C SER A 289 -9.59 4.44 -12.49
N GLY A 290 -8.67 5.15 -13.13
CA GLY A 290 -8.90 5.91 -14.36
C GLY A 290 -9.52 7.29 -14.15
N ARG A 291 -9.40 7.83 -12.94
CA ARG A 291 -9.75 9.24 -12.66
C ARG A 291 -8.48 10.09 -12.58
N PRO A 292 -8.55 11.38 -12.98
CA PRO A 292 -7.46 12.30 -12.70
C PRO A 292 -7.26 12.40 -11.18
N VAL A 293 -6.01 12.38 -10.74
CA VAL A 293 -5.66 12.52 -9.32
C VAL A 293 -5.14 13.93 -9.08
N ILE A 294 -5.71 14.59 -8.07
CA ILE A 294 -5.29 15.90 -7.58
C ILE A 294 -4.65 15.65 -6.22
N SER A 295 -3.33 15.77 -6.13
CA SER A 295 -2.57 15.39 -4.94
C SER A 295 -1.87 16.57 -4.30
N TRP A 296 -1.89 16.59 -2.96
CA TRP A 296 -0.99 17.45 -2.22
C TRP A 296 0.47 17.16 -2.62
N GLU A 297 1.18 18.23 -2.95
CA GLU A 297 2.63 18.19 -3.17
C GLU A 297 3.33 17.95 -1.83
N ILE A 298 4.12 16.88 -1.75
CA ILE A 298 4.81 16.53 -0.53
C ILE A 298 6.13 17.30 -0.47
N PRO A 299 6.30 18.21 0.50
CA PRO A 299 7.53 19.00 0.61
C PRO A 299 8.77 18.11 0.82
N ASP A 300 9.91 18.57 0.30
CA ASP A 300 11.22 17.93 0.53
C ASP A 300 11.32 16.46 0.08
N ARG A 301 10.52 16.07 -0.94
CA ARG A 301 10.53 14.72 -1.51
C ARG A 301 10.61 14.77 -3.03
N PRO A 302 11.76 15.19 -3.58
CA PRO A 302 11.92 15.39 -5.03
C PRO A 302 11.77 14.10 -5.83
N LYS A 303 12.25 12.95 -5.35
CA LYS A 303 12.07 11.66 -6.05
C LYS A 303 10.61 11.25 -6.09
N ASN A 304 9.86 11.48 -5.00
CA ASN A 304 8.43 11.20 -4.94
C ASN A 304 7.66 12.10 -5.91
N THR A 305 7.97 13.40 -5.97
CA THR A 305 7.35 14.36 -6.88
C THR A 305 7.64 13.98 -8.35
N ALA A 306 8.84 13.51 -8.66
CA ALA A 306 9.24 13.10 -10.00
C ALA A 306 8.57 11.80 -10.50
N LEU A 307 7.84 11.06 -9.64
CA LEU A 307 7.13 9.84 -10.06
C LEU A 307 6.08 10.12 -11.14
N PHE A 308 5.43 11.27 -11.06
CA PHE A 308 4.38 11.68 -12.00
C PHE A 308 4.56 13.16 -12.35
N GLU A 309 4.48 13.47 -13.64
CA GLU A 309 4.61 14.83 -14.16
C GLU A 309 3.36 15.66 -13.85
N ASP A 310 3.56 16.80 -13.15
CA ASP A 310 2.47 17.73 -12.84
C ASP A 310 1.86 18.32 -14.11
N GLY A 311 0.54 18.43 -14.15
CA GLY A 311 -0.22 18.93 -15.30
C GLY A 311 -0.30 17.95 -16.48
N HIS A 312 0.38 16.79 -16.40
CA HIS A 312 0.40 15.78 -17.45
C HIS A 312 -0.09 14.40 -16.99
N GLU A 313 0.34 13.94 -15.82
CA GLU A 313 0.00 12.62 -15.25
C GLU A 313 -0.71 12.75 -13.89
N ILE A 314 -0.48 13.84 -13.19
CA ILE A 314 -1.07 14.19 -11.90
C ILE A 314 -1.31 15.70 -11.86
N LEU A 315 -2.17 16.17 -10.97
CA LEU A 315 -2.33 17.59 -10.69
C LEU A 315 -1.89 17.86 -9.25
N LEU A 316 -0.84 18.67 -9.09
CA LEU A 316 -0.30 18.98 -7.78
C LEU A 316 -0.88 20.29 -7.24
N TYR A 317 -0.92 20.39 -5.90
CA TYR A 317 -1.33 21.59 -5.20
C TYR A 317 -0.66 21.67 -3.82
N SER A 318 -0.42 22.88 -3.33
CA SER A 318 0.19 23.15 -2.02
C SER A 318 -0.76 23.88 -1.07
N THR A 319 -1.79 24.57 -1.60
CA THR A 319 -2.77 25.33 -0.80
C THR A 319 -4.22 24.94 -1.11
N PRO A 320 -5.18 25.22 -0.21
CA PRO A 320 -6.59 24.97 -0.46
C PRO A 320 -7.13 25.70 -1.71
N GLU A 321 -6.61 26.90 -2.00
CA GLU A 321 -7.01 27.69 -3.17
C GLU A 321 -6.55 27.02 -4.47
N GLN A 322 -5.29 26.52 -4.49
CA GLN A 322 -4.78 25.76 -5.63
C GLN A 322 -5.55 24.46 -5.82
N LEU A 323 -5.90 23.75 -4.72
CA LEU A 323 -6.77 22.57 -4.80
C LEU A 323 -8.11 22.91 -5.44
N ALA A 324 -8.76 23.99 -5.01
CA ALA A 324 -10.02 24.45 -5.60
C ALA A 324 -9.87 24.73 -7.10
N THR A 325 -8.81 25.45 -7.51
CA THR A 325 -8.52 25.73 -8.91
C THR A 325 -8.33 24.47 -9.76
N GLN A 326 -7.59 23.48 -9.25
CA GLN A 326 -7.39 22.20 -9.96
C GLN A 326 -8.71 21.42 -10.08
N ILE A 327 -9.55 21.42 -9.04
CA ILE A 327 -10.87 20.78 -9.09
C ILE A 327 -11.76 21.49 -10.12
N GLU A 328 -11.85 22.83 -10.09
CA GLU A 328 -12.62 23.62 -11.05
C GLU A 328 -12.19 23.32 -12.49
N ARG A 329 -10.89 23.25 -12.74
CA ARG A 329 -10.32 22.92 -14.06
C ARG A 329 -10.80 21.57 -14.57
N VAL A 330 -10.75 20.51 -13.73
CA VAL A 330 -11.23 19.18 -14.12
C VAL A 330 -12.74 19.14 -14.32
N LEU A 331 -13.51 19.89 -13.51
CA LEU A 331 -14.97 19.92 -13.61
C LEU A 331 -15.47 20.70 -14.82
N SER A 332 -14.74 21.76 -15.22
CA SER A 332 -15.10 22.61 -16.38
C SER A 332 -14.59 22.04 -17.71
N ASP A 333 -13.50 21.27 -17.70
CA ASP A 333 -12.92 20.61 -18.89
C ASP A 333 -12.76 19.09 -18.62
N PRO A 334 -13.81 18.29 -18.84
CA PRO A 334 -13.73 16.83 -18.67
C PRO A 334 -12.71 16.15 -19.57
N ASP A 335 -12.48 16.68 -20.79
CA ASP A 335 -11.50 16.14 -21.74
C ASP A 335 -10.06 16.34 -21.22
N PHE A 336 -9.80 17.47 -20.58
CA PHE A 336 -8.54 17.68 -19.87
C PHE A 336 -8.35 16.64 -18.77
N GLY A 337 -9.39 16.42 -17.94
CA GLY A 337 -9.36 15.41 -16.90
C GLY A 337 -9.09 14.00 -17.44
N GLU A 338 -9.73 13.61 -18.55
CA GLU A 338 -9.51 12.29 -19.16
C GLU A 338 -8.10 12.15 -19.74
N ARG A 339 -7.52 13.21 -20.35
CA ARG A 339 -6.12 13.16 -20.85
C ARG A 339 -5.14 12.92 -19.69
N ILE A 340 -5.29 13.64 -18.56
CA ILE A 340 -4.47 13.42 -17.36
C ILE A 340 -4.61 11.97 -16.87
N ALA A 341 -5.83 11.47 -16.74
CA ALA A 341 -6.10 10.11 -16.27
C ALA A 341 -5.51 9.05 -17.22
N GLN A 342 -5.59 9.23 -18.53
CA GLN A 342 -5.03 8.30 -19.51
C GLN A 342 -3.50 8.27 -19.44
N ASN A 343 -2.85 9.42 -19.37
CA ASN A 343 -1.39 9.50 -19.24
C ASN A 343 -0.93 8.82 -17.95
N ALA A 344 -1.63 9.09 -16.85
CA ALA A 344 -1.37 8.46 -15.55
C ALA A 344 -1.48 6.93 -15.59
N ARG A 345 -2.57 6.39 -16.18
CA ARG A 345 -2.74 4.93 -16.36
C ARG A 345 -1.61 4.31 -17.15
N ASN A 346 -1.18 4.96 -18.24
CA ASN A 346 -0.06 4.50 -19.06
C ASN A 346 1.23 4.47 -18.25
N LYS A 347 1.49 5.50 -17.46
CA LYS A 347 2.66 5.58 -16.57
C LYS A 347 2.62 4.49 -15.50
N VAL A 348 1.48 4.31 -14.80
CA VAL A 348 1.31 3.26 -13.79
C VAL A 348 1.56 1.88 -14.42
N ARG A 349 0.95 1.57 -15.55
CA ARG A 349 1.13 0.29 -16.24
C ARG A 349 2.59 0.06 -16.66
N ARG A 350 3.25 1.11 -17.11
CA ARG A 350 4.62 1.00 -17.60
C ARG A 350 5.65 0.87 -16.48
N PHE A 351 5.45 1.51 -15.31
CA PHE A 351 6.51 1.66 -14.30
C PHE A 351 6.10 1.31 -12.87
N HIS A 352 4.80 1.34 -12.53
CA HIS A 352 4.33 1.28 -11.16
C HIS A 352 3.40 0.10 -10.87
N THR A 353 3.54 -0.99 -11.63
CA THR A 353 2.83 -2.24 -11.32
C THR A 353 3.55 -3.01 -10.21
N THR A 354 2.79 -3.79 -9.43
CA THR A 354 3.34 -4.62 -8.37
C THR A 354 4.27 -5.69 -8.92
N GLU A 355 3.98 -6.21 -10.10
CA GLU A 355 4.81 -7.18 -10.81
C GLU A 355 6.23 -6.64 -11.03
N LYS A 356 6.33 -5.38 -11.42
CA LYS A 356 7.63 -4.69 -11.60
C LYS A 356 8.32 -4.39 -10.29
N ARG A 357 7.55 -4.01 -9.25
CA ARG A 357 8.13 -3.81 -7.90
C ARG A 357 8.75 -5.09 -7.38
N VAL A 358 8.09 -6.23 -7.55
CA VAL A 358 8.64 -7.53 -7.16
C VAL A 358 9.95 -7.82 -7.88
N GLN A 359 10.02 -7.58 -9.21
CA GLN A 359 11.28 -7.74 -9.96
C GLN A 359 12.40 -6.85 -9.40
N GLN A 360 12.09 -5.60 -9.10
CA GLN A 360 13.05 -4.65 -8.55
C GLN A 360 13.56 -5.08 -7.16
N ILE A 361 12.67 -5.53 -6.28
CA ILE A 361 13.04 -6.00 -4.95
C ILE A 361 13.92 -7.25 -5.05
N VAL A 362 13.53 -8.24 -5.86
CA VAL A 362 14.30 -9.48 -6.03
C VAL A 362 15.68 -9.18 -6.60
N HIS A 363 15.75 -8.29 -7.59
CA HIS A 363 17.04 -7.87 -8.15
C HIS A 363 17.91 -7.15 -7.13
N TRP A 364 17.34 -6.20 -6.38
CA TRP A 364 18.06 -5.46 -5.33
C TRP A 364 18.60 -6.37 -4.22
N VAL A 365 17.79 -7.30 -3.76
CA VAL A 365 18.22 -8.27 -2.72
C VAL A 365 19.33 -9.21 -3.22
N GLY A 366 19.35 -9.53 -4.52
CA GLY A 366 20.38 -10.37 -5.15
C GLY A 366 21.63 -9.61 -5.58
N ALA A 367 21.62 -8.28 -5.60
CA ALA A 367 22.76 -7.46 -6.01
C ALA A 367 23.76 -7.33 -4.86
N THR A 368 25.04 -7.59 -5.14
CA THR A 368 26.14 -7.40 -4.18
C THR A 368 26.59 -5.95 -4.06
N ASP A 369 26.13 -5.06 -4.95
CA ASP A 369 26.54 -3.64 -5.03
C ASP A 369 25.45 -2.67 -4.57
N GLU A 370 25.86 -1.68 -3.79
CA GLU A 370 25.04 -0.72 -3.02
C GLU A 370 24.18 0.27 -3.80
N ALA A 371 24.21 0.31 -5.11
CA ALA A 371 23.61 1.42 -5.82
C ALA A 371 22.81 0.99 -7.05
N GLN A 372 21.56 0.68 -6.86
CA GLN A 372 20.61 0.88 -7.95
C GLN A 372 19.52 1.86 -7.53
N ASP A 373 19.81 3.15 -7.77
CA ASP A 373 18.78 4.17 -7.82
C ASP A 373 17.75 3.78 -8.88
N TYR A 374 16.49 3.91 -8.52
CA TYR A 374 15.38 3.75 -9.42
C TYR A 374 15.62 4.60 -10.69
N ARG A 375 15.78 3.98 -11.84
CA ARG A 375 15.66 4.67 -13.13
C ARG A 375 14.20 4.53 -13.59
N TYR A 376 13.54 5.67 -13.70
CA TYR A 376 12.17 5.83 -14.21
C TYR A 376 12.14 5.85 -15.74
#